data_f1ebf358c11a8585dde0a3fcfd8b5529
#
_entry.id   f1ebf358c11a8585dde0a3fcfd8b5529
#
_cell.length_a   1.000
_cell.length_b   1.000
_cell.length_c   1.000
_cell.angle_alpha   90.00
_cell.angle_beta   90.00
_cell.angle_gamma   90.00
#
_symmetry.space_group_name_H-M   'P 1'
#
loop_
_entity.id
_entity.type
_entity.pdbx_description
1 polymer ?
#
loop_
_entity_poly.entity_id
_entity_poly.type
_entity_poly.pdbx_seq_one_letter_code
_entity_poly.pdbx_strand_id
1 'polypeptide(L)'
;FNLPSDIGMMIVDSYDQESIDSMVSQTKCVLTTVGPYQLYGEKIITSCISSGTDYVDLCGEPGFMHKIISEYSEEAKQKGSRIVFSCGFDSIPFDLGVLFVQEEVKAKFNKYAPSVRGRVRDMNGEFSGGTAASMKATMAALHSNPDLINVLINPHALCEGFQGVRQDEDSKPKYDEAVSYTHLTLPTTNS
;
A
#
# COMPACT_ATOMS: atom_id res chain seq x y z
N PHE A 1 -15.49 8.76 19.31
CA PHE A 1 -14.76 9.94 18.83
C PHE A 1 -15.72 11.12 18.81
N ASN A 2 -15.39 12.21 19.53
CA ASN A 2 -16.11 13.46 19.41
C ASN A 2 -15.56 14.20 18.18
N LEU A 3 -16.22 14.03 17.03
CA LEU A 3 -15.89 14.80 15.84
C LEU A 3 -16.37 16.26 16.01
N PRO A 4 -15.63 17.25 15.51
CA PRO A 4 -16.12 18.62 15.43
C PRO A 4 -17.47 18.68 14.70
N SER A 5 -18.38 19.50 15.18
CA SER A 5 -19.74 19.63 14.61
C SER A 5 -19.76 20.35 13.25
N ASP A 6 -18.65 20.93 12.85
CA ASP A 6 -18.46 21.73 11.63
C ASP A 6 -17.69 21.00 10.51
N ILE A 7 -17.55 19.67 10.61
CA ILE A 7 -16.97 18.89 9.53
C ILE A 7 -17.91 18.92 8.33
N GLY A 8 -17.41 19.48 7.21
CA GLY A 8 -18.12 19.47 5.93
C GLY A 8 -18.29 18.03 5.42
N MET A 9 -19.46 17.74 4.86
CA MET A 9 -19.76 16.46 4.21
C MET A 9 -20.12 16.70 2.75
N MET A 10 -19.62 15.82 1.87
CA MET A 10 -19.93 15.83 0.44
C MET A 10 -20.27 14.41 0.00
N ILE A 11 -21.31 14.27 -0.80
CA ILE A 11 -21.62 13.00 -1.48
C ILE A 11 -20.87 13.00 -2.80
N VAL A 12 -20.08 11.96 -3.02
CA VAL A 12 -19.25 11.79 -4.22
C VAL A 12 -19.53 10.43 -4.84
N ASP A 13 -19.84 10.41 -6.13
CA ASP A 13 -19.98 9.17 -6.90
C ASP A 13 -18.64 8.78 -7.53
N SER A 14 -18.14 7.60 -7.20
CA SER A 14 -16.87 7.07 -7.74
C SER A 14 -16.89 6.81 -9.25
N TYR A 15 -18.06 6.82 -9.87
CA TYR A 15 -18.21 6.70 -11.33
C TYR A 15 -18.31 8.05 -12.05
N ASP A 16 -18.59 9.12 -11.31
CA ASP A 16 -18.76 10.48 -11.86
C ASP A 16 -17.47 11.30 -11.68
N GLN A 17 -16.82 11.59 -12.80
CA GLN A 17 -15.56 12.34 -12.82
C GLN A 17 -15.72 13.77 -12.27
N GLU A 18 -16.81 14.47 -12.61
CA GLU A 18 -17.04 15.85 -12.16
C GLU A 18 -17.22 15.91 -10.63
N SER A 19 -17.90 14.92 -10.07
CA SER A 19 -18.08 14.76 -8.63
C SER A 19 -16.73 14.53 -7.91
N ILE A 20 -15.88 13.67 -8.48
CA ILE A 20 -14.52 13.41 -7.96
C ILE A 20 -13.66 14.67 -8.04
N ASP A 21 -13.61 15.35 -9.18
CA ASP A 21 -12.81 16.55 -9.39
C ASP A 21 -13.24 17.68 -8.46
N SER A 22 -14.54 17.82 -8.24
CA SER A 22 -15.09 18.78 -7.27
C SER A 22 -14.62 18.50 -5.85
N MET A 23 -14.60 17.23 -5.43
CA MET A 23 -14.07 16.84 -4.11
C MET A 23 -12.58 17.12 -4.00
N VAL A 24 -11.81 16.66 -4.97
CA VAL A 24 -10.33 16.76 -4.96
C VAL A 24 -9.87 18.22 -4.93
N SER A 25 -10.56 19.11 -5.64
CA SER A 25 -10.23 20.54 -5.67
C SER A 25 -10.38 21.27 -4.33
N GLN A 26 -11.09 20.67 -3.38
CA GLN A 26 -11.37 21.27 -2.06
C GLN A 26 -10.40 20.82 -0.97
N THR A 27 -9.43 19.95 -1.29
CA THR A 27 -8.52 19.41 -0.29
C THR A 27 -7.07 19.43 -0.77
N LYS A 28 -6.14 19.33 0.17
CA LYS A 28 -4.70 19.17 -0.11
C LYS A 28 -4.27 17.70 -0.15
N CYS A 29 -5.07 16.82 0.43
CA CYS A 29 -4.79 15.40 0.48
C CYS A 29 -6.10 14.62 0.53
N VAL A 30 -6.21 13.61 -0.31
CA VAL A 30 -7.31 12.63 -0.27
C VAL A 30 -6.81 11.38 0.44
N LEU A 31 -7.50 10.99 1.52
CA LEU A 31 -7.35 9.67 2.14
C LEU A 31 -8.57 8.85 1.76
N THR A 32 -8.36 7.74 1.05
CA THR A 32 -9.47 6.91 0.61
C THR A 32 -9.40 5.48 1.16
N THR A 33 -10.57 4.96 1.51
CA THR A 33 -10.79 3.56 1.89
C THR A 33 -11.76 2.86 0.93
N VAL A 34 -12.01 3.48 -0.23
CA VAL A 34 -12.95 2.98 -1.24
C VAL A 34 -12.27 1.93 -2.11
N GLY A 35 -12.53 0.68 -1.83
CA GLY A 35 -12.04 -0.48 -2.60
C GLY A 35 -13.20 -1.31 -3.19
N PRO A 36 -12.94 -2.22 -4.14
CA PRO A 36 -11.64 -2.55 -4.76
C PRO A 36 -11.02 -1.40 -5.54
N TYR A 37 -9.74 -1.13 -5.28
CA TYR A 37 -9.03 0.01 -5.89
C TYR A 37 -8.88 -0.12 -7.40
N GLN A 38 -8.68 -1.33 -7.90
CA GLN A 38 -8.64 -1.60 -9.33
C GLN A 38 -9.94 -1.27 -10.08
N LEU A 39 -11.07 -1.09 -9.35
CA LEU A 39 -12.36 -0.73 -9.94
C LEU A 39 -12.67 0.77 -9.78
N TYR A 40 -12.23 1.39 -8.69
CA TYR A 40 -12.66 2.75 -8.31
C TYR A 40 -11.51 3.73 -8.09
N GLY A 41 -10.27 3.25 -7.91
CA GLY A 41 -9.14 4.08 -7.46
C GLY A 41 -8.55 4.98 -8.54
N GLU A 42 -8.53 4.53 -9.80
CA GLU A 42 -7.81 5.21 -10.88
C GLU A 42 -8.31 6.64 -11.12
N LYS A 43 -9.63 6.83 -11.19
CA LYS A 43 -10.22 8.16 -11.39
C LYS A 43 -9.89 9.15 -10.26
N ILE A 44 -9.84 8.67 -9.03
CA ILE A 44 -9.50 9.50 -7.87
C ILE A 44 -8.02 9.88 -7.94
N ILE A 45 -7.14 8.94 -8.27
CA ILE A 45 -5.69 9.17 -8.38
C ILE A 45 -5.39 10.15 -9.50
N THR A 46 -5.97 9.96 -10.69
CA THR A 46 -5.75 10.86 -11.84
C THR A 46 -6.26 12.26 -11.58
N SER A 47 -7.39 12.41 -10.88
CA SER A 47 -7.90 13.70 -10.42
C SER A 47 -6.94 14.36 -9.42
N CYS A 48 -6.41 13.60 -8.45
CA CYS A 48 -5.41 14.08 -7.50
C CYS A 48 -4.14 14.56 -8.22
N ILE A 49 -3.64 13.78 -9.18
CA ILE A 49 -2.46 14.14 -9.97
C ILE A 49 -2.71 15.43 -10.76
N SER A 50 -3.83 15.50 -11.48
CA SER A 50 -4.18 16.67 -12.30
C SER A 50 -4.28 17.96 -11.49
N SER A 51 -4.76 17.86 -10.26
CA SER A 51 -4.94 19.00 -9.33
C SER A 51 -3.73 19.30 -8.45
N GLY A 52 -2.66 18.49 -8.50
CA GLY A 52 -1.52 18.60 -7.58
C GLY A 52 -1.88 18.29 -6.13
N THR A 53 -2.94 17.50 -5.92
CA THR A 53 -3.41 17.07 -4.60
C THR A 53 -2.73 15.76 -4.22
N ASP A 54 -2.34 15.60 -2.94
CA ASP A 54 -1.76 14.37 -2.44
C ASP A 54 -2.83 13.26 -2.30
N TYR A 55 -2.38 12.01 -2.38
CA TYR A 55 -3.25 10.84 -2.25
C TYR A 55 -2.64 9.81 -1.32
N VAL A 56 -3.44 9.27 -0.42
CA VAL A 56 -3.08 8.13 0.43
C VAL A 56 -4.23 7.14 0.51
N ASP A 57 -3.90 5.85 0.60
CA ASP A 57 -4.89 4.76 0.71
C ASP A 57 -4.40 3.63 1.63
N LEU A 58 -5.19 2.57 1.70
CA LEU A 58 -4.83 1.31 2.35
C LEU A 58 -4.88 0.13 1.36
N CYS A 59 -4.52 0.39 0.11
CA CYS A 59 -4.57 -0.57 -0.99
C CYS A 59 -3.68 -1.79 -0.72
N GLY A 60 -4.23 -2.98 -0.91
CA GLY A 60 -3.53 -4.25 -0.89
C GLY A 60 -3.59 -4.98 -2.25
N GLU A 61 -3.65 -4.23 -3.36
CA GLU A 61 -3.80 -4.74 -4.72
C GLU A 61 -2.54 -4.45 -5.58
N PRO A 62 -1.46 -5.27 -5.50
CA PRO A 62 -0.17 -4.97 -6.13
C PRO A 62 -0.26 -4.73 -7.65
N GLY A 63 -1.14 -5.45 -8.33
CA GLY A 63 -1.35 -5.27 -9.77
C GLY A 63 -1.89 -3.87 -10.12
N PHE A 64 -2.81 -3.35 -9.32
CA PHE A 64 -3.31 -1.99 -9.46
C PHE A 64 -2.21 -0.97 -9.17
N MET A 65 -1.49 -1.12 -8.06
CA MET A 65 -0.40 -0.22 -7.70
C MET A 65 0.68 -0.17 -8.77
N HIS A 66 1.08 -1.33 -9.30
CA HIS A 66 2.05 -1.44 -10.39
C HIS A 66 1.59 -0.71 -11.64
N LYS A 67 0.31 -0.87 -12.03
CA LYS A 67 -0.29 -0.14 -13.16
C LYS A 67 -0.17 1.38 -12.96
N ILE A 68 -0.64 1.87 -11.82
CA ILE A 68 -0.64 3.32 -11.54
C ILE A 68 0.79 3.89 -11.49
N ILE A 69 1.74 3.18 -10.89
CA ILE A 69 3.14 3.61 -10.86
C ILE A 69 3.69 3.71 -12.29
N SER A 70 3.51 2.67 -13.11
CA SER A 70 4.06 2.64 -14.46
C SER A 70 3.42 3.68 -15.41
N GLU A 71 2.14 3.98 -15.23
CA GLU A 71 1.41 4.88 -16.13
C GLU A 71 1.47 6.36 -15.72
N TYR A 72 1.53 6.65 -14.41
CA TYR A 72 1.31 8.00 -13.89
C TYR A 72 2.45 8.59 -13.04
N SER A 73 3.53 7.86 -12.75
CA SER A 73 4.62 8.36 -11.88
C SER A 73 5.23 9.68 -12.38
N GLU A 74 5.51 9.78 -13.66
CA GLU A 74 6.13 10.97 -14.24
C GLU A 74 5.19 12.17 -14.21
N GLU A 75 3.90 11.96 -14.48
CA GLU A 75 2.91 13.03 -14.41
C GLU A 75 2.73 13.51 -12.95
N ALA A 76 2.60 12.59 -12.00
CA ALA A 76 2.50 12.93 -10.59
C ALA A 76 3.70 13.77 -10.12
N LYS A 77 4.91 13.38 -10.52
CA LYS A 77 6.15 14.11 -10.22
C LYS A 77 6.15 15.52 -10.82
N GLN A 78 5.72 15.68 -12.08
CA GLN A 78 5.63 16.98 -12.74
C GLN A 78 4.61 17.90 -12.08
N LYS A 79 3.49 17.35 -11.60
CA LYS A 79 2.42 18.09 -10.92
C LYS A 79 2.71 18.34 -9.43
N GLY A 80 3.73 17.68 -8.86
CA GLY A 80 4.07 17.77 -7.45
C GLY A 80 3.09 17.04 -6.52
N SER A 81 2.26 16.14 -7.07
CA SER A 81 1.34 15.30 -6.30
C SER A 81 2.07 14.08 -5.74
N ARG A 82 1.90 13.81 -4.44
CA ARG A 82 2.45 12.63 -3.77
C ARG A 82 1.38 11.56 -3.68
N ILE A 83 1.66 10.41 -4.32
CA ILE A 83 0.76 9.25 -4.30
C ILE A 83 1.40 8.18 -3.43
N VAL A 84 0.78 7.86 -2.29
CA VAL A 84 1.31 6.88 -1.34
C VAL A 84 0.27 5.80 -1.10
N PHE A 85 0.56 4.60 -1.57
CA PHE A 85 -0.28 3.42 -1.37
C PHE A 85 -0.04 2.76 -0.02
N SER A 86 -0.96 1.89 0.37
CA SER A 86 -0.78 0.94 1.49
C SER A 86 -0.46 1.62 2.83
N CYS A 87 -1.12 2.74 3.15
CA CYS A 87 -0.95 3.47 4.41
C CYS A 87 -1.80 2.88 5.56
N GLY A 88 -2.20 1.61 5.45
CA GLY A 88 -3.00 0.92 6.45
C GLY A 88 -2.19 0.09 7.45
N PHE A 89 -2.91 -0.61 8.33
CA PHE A 89 -2.34 -1.47 9.38
C PHE A 89 -1.44 -2.58 8.82
N ASP A 90 -1.78 -3.16 7.67
CA ASP A 90 -1.02 -4.29 7.10
C ASP A 90 0.38 -3.89 6.61
N SER A 91 0.65 -2.60 6.46
CA SER A 91 1.91 -2.10 5.91
C SER A 91 2.65 -1.16 6.86
N ILE A 92 2.02 -0.07 7.30
CA ILE A 92 2.70 1.01 8.05
C ILE A 92 3.42 0.52 9.32
N PRO A 93 2.82 -0.26 10.23
CA PRO A 93 3.51 -0.72 11.43
C PRO A 93 4.72 -1.60 11.13
N PHE A 94 4.66 -2.37 10.05
CA PHE A 94 5.74 -3.29 9.66
C PHE A 94 6.88 -2.53 8.99
N ASP A 95 6.58 -1.65 8.04
CA ASP A 95 7.57 -0.86 7.31
C ASP A 95 8.29 0.11 8.25
N LEU A 96 7.55 0.93 8.98
CA LEU A 96 8.14 1.85 9.96
C LEU A 96 8.78 1.11 11.16
N GLY A 97 8.30 -0.08 11.50
CA GLY A 97 8.93 -0.92 12.51
C GLY A 97 10.33 -1.40 12.09
N VAL A 98 10.51 -1.76 10.82
CA VAL A 98 11.84 -2.09 10.28
C VAL A 98 12.73 -0.86 10.28
N LEU A 99 12.25 0.29 9.80
CA LEU A 99 13.00 1.54 9.82
C LEU A 99 13.46 1.89 11.24
N PHE A 100 12.54 1.87 12.21
CA PHE A 100 12.84 2.14 13.60
C PHE A 100 13.94 1.23 14.16
N VAL A 101 13.82 -0.10 13.94
CA VAL A 101 14.84 -1.06 14.40
C VAL A 101 16.18 -0.82 13.72
N GLN A 102 16.18 -0.52 12.43
CA GLN A 102 17.42 -0.26 11.68
C GLN A 102 18.13 1.02 12.18
N GLU A 103 17.39 2.10 12.44
CA GLU A 103 17.95 3.33 13.00
C GLU A 103 18.53 3.13 14.41
N GLU A 104 17.82 2.39 15.28
CA GLU A 104 18.34 2.06 16.62
C GLU A 104 19.61 1.20 16.56
N VAL A 105 19.65 0.20 15.68
CA VAL A 105 20.84 -0.65 15.49
C VAL A 105 21.99 0.16 14.91
N LYS A 106 21.72 1.05 13.94
CA LYS A 106 22.71 1.94 13.35
C LYS A 106 23.30 2.89 14.39
N ALA A 107 22.46 3.50 15.21
CA ALA A 107 22.89 4.41 16.27
C ALA A 107 23.79 3.71 17.31
N LYS A 108 23.45 2.46 17.67
CA LYS A 108 24.11 1.70 18.73
C LYS A 108 25.38 0.99 18.27
N PHE A 109 25.39 0.48 17.04
CA PHE A 109 26.46 -0.40 16.54
C PHE A 109 27.18 0.15 15.29
N ASN A 110 26.77 1.31 14.81
CA ASN A 110 27.27 1.95 13.57
C ASN A 110 27.16 1.06 12.32
N LYS A 111 26.18 0.17 12.28
CA LYS A 111 25.86 -0.71 11.14
C LYS A 111 24.40 -1.13 11.19
N TYR A 112 23.84 -1.49 10.05
CA TYR A 112 22.47 -2.00 9.98
C TYR A 112 22.38 -3.48 10.36
N ALA A 113 21.23 -3.89 10.85
CA ALA A 113 20.94 -5.30 11.12
C ALA A 113 20.83 -6.08 9.79
N PRO A 114 21.48 -7.25 9.67
CA PRO A 114 21.41 -8.04 8.45
C PRO A 114 20.03 -8.69 8.26
N SER A 115 19.21 -8.75 9.31
CA SER A 115 17.89 -9.34 9.28
C SER A 115 17.02 -8.74 10.38
N VAL A 116 15.76 -8.44 10.07
CA VAL A 116 14.74 -7.99 11.01
C VAL A 116 13.56 -8.96 10.95
N ARG A 117 13.06 -9.40 12.12
CA ARG A 117 11.92 -10.31 12.22
C ARG A 117 10.77 -9.65 12.96
N GLY A 118 9.69 -9.36 12.24
CA GLY A 118 8.42 -8.92 12.84
C GLY A 118 7.62 -10.10 13.41
N ARG A 119 6.93 -9.90 14.52
CA ARG A 119 6.04 -10.89 15.13
C ARG A 119 4.72 -10.26 15.51
N VAL A 120 3.64 -10.76 14.93
CA VAL A 120 2.28 -10.42 15.35
C VAL A 120 1.96 -11.33 16.55
N ARG A 121 1.82 -10.74 17.73
CA ARG A 121 1.59 -11.49 18.98
C ARG A 121 0.13 -11.81 19.24
N ASP A 122 -0.74 -10.91 18.79
CA ASP A 122 -2.17 -11.06 18.98
C ASP A 122 -2.90 -10.29 17.88
N MET A 123 -3.94 -10.88 17.32
CA MET A 123 -4.78 -10.29 16.31
C MET A 123 -6.21 -10.79 16.50
N ASN A 124 -7.13 -9.86 16.73
CA ASN A 124 -8.55 -10.15 16.88
C ASN A 124 -9.33 -9.37 15.83
N GLY A 125 -10.06 -10.08 14.98
CA GLY A 125 -10.87 -9.50 13.92
C GLY A 125 -11.13 -10.47 12.78
N GLU A 126 -11.99 -10.05 11.87
CA GLU A 126 -12.34 -10.78 10.65
C GLU A 126 -12.03 -9.94 9.43
N PHE A 127 -11.89 -10.59 8.26
CA PHE A 127 -11.73 -9.87 7.00
C PHE A 127 -12.98 -9.06 6.69
N SER A 128 -12.77 -7.79 6.32
CA SER A 128 -13.87 -6.93 5.88
C SER A 128 -14.45 -7.39 4.54
N GLY A 129 -15.68 -6.99 4.25
CA GLY A 129 -16.29 -7.22 2.94
C GLY A 129 -15.48 -6.58 1.81
N GLY A 130 -14.83 -5.44 2.05
CA GLY A 130 -13.91 -4.78 1.12
C GLY A 130 -12.70 -5.66 0.79
N THR A 131 -12.06 -6.26 1.79
CA THR A 131 -10.93 -7.19 1.59
C THR A 131 -11.35 -8.40 0.74
N ALA A 132 -12.50 -8.99 1.02
CA ALA A 132 -13.03 -10.11 0.23
C ALA A 132 -13.34 -9.69 -1.22
N ALA A 133 -13.88 -8.50 -1.43
CA ALA A 133 -14.16 -7.96 -2.76
C ALA A 133 -12.87 -7.70 -3.55
N SER A 134 -11.82 -7.13 -2.95
CA SER A 134 -10.51 -6.92 -3.57
C SER A 134 -9.84 -8.23 -3.95
N MET A 135 -9.92 -9.26 -3.09
CA MET A 135 -9.40 -10.59 -3.41
C MET A 135 -10.12 -11.19 -4.62
N LYS A 136 -11.45 -11.13 -4.66
CA LYS A 136 -12.24 -11.59 -5.81
C LYS A 136 -11.89 -10.84 -7.10
N ALA A 137 -11.72 -9.52 -7.02
CA ALA A 137 -11.36 -8.69 -8.17
C ALA A 137 -9.95 -9.05 -8.69
N THR A 138 -8.98 -9.29 -7.79
CA THR A 138 -7.62 -9.73 -8.15
C THR A 138 -7.63 -11.10 -8.84
N MET A 139 -8.43 -12.05 -8.37
CA MET A 139 -8.58 -13.36 -9.05
C MET A 139 -9.20 -13.22 -10.44
N ALA A 140 -10.17 -12.34 -10.61
CA ALA A 140 -10.77 -12.05 -11.92
C ALA A 140 -9.74 -11.39 -12.86
N ALA A 141 -8.93 -10.46 -12.36
CA ALA A 141 -7.86 -9.81 -13.11
C ALA A 141 -6.80 -10.81 -13.58
N LEU A 142 -6.38 -11.75 -12.72
CA LEU A 142 -5.45 -12.84 -13.06
C LEU A 142 -6.01 -13.75 -14.16
N HIS A 143 -7.30 -14.03 -14.13
CA HIS A 143 -7.94 -14.83 -15.17
C HIS A 143 -7.92 -14.12 -16.53
N SER A 144 -8.11 -12.80 -16.54
CA SER A 144 -8.12 -11.98 -17.75
C SER A 144 -6.72 -11.65 -18.26
N ASN A 145 -5.75 -11.53 -17.36
CA ASN A 145 -4.35 -11.23 -17.65
C ASN A 145 -3.43 -12.11 -16.80
N PRO A 146 -3.06 -13.31 -17.28
CA PRO A 146 -2.18 -14.23 -16.55
C PRO A 146 -0.79 -13.66 -16.23
N ASP A 147 -0.28 -12.69 -17.02
CA ASP A 147 1.04 -12.08 -16.80
C ASP A 147 1.11 -11.28 -15.50
N LEU A 148 -0.05 -10.90 -14.95
CA LEU A 148 -0.15 -10.25 -13.65
C LEU A 148 0.48 -11.09 -12.52
N ILE A 149 0.57 -12.42 -12.69
CA ILE A 149 1.24 -13.29 -11.74
C ILE A 149 2.69 -12.87 -11.49
N ASN A 150 3.40 -12.38 -12.53
CA ASN A 150 4.77 -11.93 -12.41
C ASN A 150 4.92 -10.72 -11.47
N VAL A 151 3.92 -9.85 -11.44
CA VAL A 151 3.86 -8.73 -10.49
C VAL A 151 3.60 -9.25 -9.07
N LEU A 152 2.68 -10.20 -8.91
CA LEU A 152 2.28 -10.70 -7.59
C LEU A 152 3.37 -11.53 -6.89
N ILE A 153 4.20 -12.25 -7.65
CA ILE A 153 5.28 -13.08 -7.09
C ILE A 153 6.61 -12.33 -6.93
N ASN A 154 6.75 -11.15 -7.53
CA ASN A 154 7.95 -10.34 -7.42
C ASN A 154 7.83 -9.36 -6.24
N PRO A 155 8.60 -9.54 -5.14
CA PRO A 155 8.52 -8.65 -3.98
C PRO A 155 8.99 -7.21 -4.26
N HIS A 156 9.63 -6.97 -5.40
CA HIS A 156 10.14 -5.66 -5.83
C HIS A 156 9.39 -5.09 -7.04
N ALA A 157 8.24 -5.67 -7.40
CA ALA A 157 7.49 -5.25 -8.58
C ALA A 157 7.06 -3.77 -8.57
N LEU A 158 6.94 -3.17 -7.39
CA LEU A 158 6.56 -1.76 -7.21
C LEU A 158 7.75 -0.80 -7.18
N CYS A 159 8.98 -1.31 -7.27
CA CYS A 159 10.21 -0.52 -7.28
C CYS A 159 10.82 -0.56 -8.68
N GLU A 160 10.53 0.44 -9.49
CA GLU A 160 11.02 0.49 -10.85
C GLU A 160 12.56 0.46 -10.90
N GLY A 161 13.11 -0.40 -11.76
CA GLY A 161 14.56 -0.55 -11.93
C GLY A 161 15.30 -1.25 -10.78
N PHE A 162 14.60 -1.67 -9.71
CA PHE A 162 15.20 -2.37 -8.58
C PHE A 162 14.79 -3.85 -8.55
N GLN A 163 15.76 -4.76 -8.54
CA GLN A 163 15.50 -6.21 -8.50
C GLN A 163 15.73 -6.81 -7.10
N GLY A 164 16.31 -6.05 -6.20
CA GLY A 164 16.62 -6.49 -4.84
C GLY A 164 17.67 -7.62 -4.76
N VAL A 165 18.00 -8.00 -3.55
CA VAL A 165 18.80 -9.22 -3.29
C VAL A 165 17.83 -10.40 -3.21
N ARG A 166 18.20 -11.55 -3.79
CA ARG A 166 17.41 -12.77 -3.69
C ARG A 166 17.20 -13.12 -2.22
N GLN A 167 15.94 -13.26 -1.83
CA GLN A 167 15.57 -13.62 -0.47
C GLN A 167 15.77 -15.13 -0.27
N ASP A 168 16.39 -15.51 0.85
CA ASP A 168 16.44 -16.90 1.28
C ASP A 168 15.04 -17.40 1.68
N GLU A 169 14.85 -18.72 1.76
CA GLU A 169 13.58 -19.32 2.18
C GLU A 169 13.13 -18.87 3.59
N ASP A 170 14.07 -18.46 4.43
CA ASP A 170 13.79 -17.92 5.77
C ASP A 170 13.07 -16.56 5.76
N SER A 171 13.01 -15.87 4.63
CA SER A 171 12.28 -14.62 4.48
C SER A 171 10.77 -14.77 4.33
N LYS A 172 10.27 -15.99 4.11
CA LYS A 172 8.83 -16.24 3.96
C LYS A 172 8.13 -16.21 5.32
N PRO A 173 6.85 -15.80 5.36
CA PRO A 173 6.03 -15.92 6.57
C PRO A 173 5.99 -17.39 7.05
N LYS A 174 6.23 -17.60 8.33
CA LYS A 174 6.18 -18.94 8.95
C LYS A 174 5.31 -18.88 10.20
N TYR A 175 4.54 -19.95 10.43
CA TYR A 175 3.91 -20.19 11.70
C TYR A 175 4.92 -20.80 12.67
N ASP A 176 5.02 -20.25 13.86
CA ASP A 176 5.90 -20.76 14.90
C ASP A 176 5.05 -21.35 16.02
N GLU A 177 4.97 -22.68 16.07
CA GLU A 177 4.19 -23.41 17.08
C GLU A 177 4.66 -23.16 18.50
N ALA A 178 5.97 -22.93 18.70
CA ALA A 178 6.55 -22.71 20.03
C ALA A 178 6.12 -21.39 20.66
N VAL A 179 5.72 -20.41 19.85
CA VAL A 179 5.34 -19.07 20.29
C VAL A 179 3.90 -18.69 19.94
N SER A 180 3.17 -19.60 19.28
CA SER A 180 1.76 -19.44 18.88
C SER A 180 1.45 -18.18 18.06
N TYR A 181 2.40 -17.71 17.22
CA TYR A 181 2.15 -16.59 16.31
C TYR A 181 2.94 -16.69 15.00
N THR A 182 2.44 -15.97 13.99
CA THR A 182 3.02 -15.95 12.66
C THR A 182 4.23 -15.02 12.60
N HIS A 183 5.32 -15.48 11.99
CA HIS A 183 6.48 -14.66 11.66
C HIS A 183 6.30 -14.03 10.30
N LEU A 184 6.41 -12.70 10.22
CA LEU A 184 6.62 -11.96 9.00
C LEU A 184 8.09 -11.54 8.94
N THR A 185 8.83 -12.05 7.98
CA THR A 185 10.16 -11.54 7.66
C THR A 185 10.02 -10.57 6.49
N LEU A 186 10.37 -9.31 6.72
CA LEU A 186 10.44 -8.30 5.68
C LEU A 186 11.84 -8.30 5.07
N PRO A 187 11.96 -8.12 3.74
CA PRO A 187 13.25 -7.99 3.09
C PRO A 187 13.99 -6.78 3.65
N THR A 188 15.20 -6.98 4.14
CA THR A 188 16.11 -5.88 4.46
C THR A 188 16.91 -5.56 3.20
N THR A 189 16.71 -4.39 2.64
CA THR A 189 17.58 -3.87 1.59
C THR A 189 18.92 -3.54 2.20
N ASN A 190 19.96 -4.28 1.85
CA ASN A 190 21.33 -3.87 2.10
C ASN A 190 21.69 -2.82 1.04
N SER A 191 21.75 -1.57 1.42
CA SER A 191 22.40 -0.51 0.66
C SER A 191 23.88 -0.52 0.91
#